data_165b86cb93d2958fa50b577def59adbb
#
_entry.id   165b86cb93d2958fa50b577def59adbb
#
_cell.length_a   1.000
_cell.length_b   1.000
_cell.length_c   1.000
_cell.angle_alpha   90.00
_cell.angle_beta   90.00
_cell.angle_gamma   90.00
#
_symmetry.space_group_name_H-M   'P 1'
#
loop_
_entity.id
_entity.type
_entity.pdbx_description
1 polymer ?
#
loop_
_entity_poly.entity_id
_entity_poly.type
_entity_poly.pdbx_seq_one_letter_code
_entity_poly.pdbx_strand_id
1 'polypeptide(L)'
;MQPKLRKKPTFMENIFLVVLFFLGSFISKADTIDVWHVYYNKVKIKEYNEYNKGKIQIKAKQYKNGDKIIVKHFDDTPCQDCEIFLFIENGKKKIETKAKGEGNALSVSVKDLIELNKQKKTVFKVYYSGTSSGKQTPKKLLFEIEII
;
A
#
# COMPACT_ATOMS: atom_id res chain seq x y z
N MET A 1 -67.51 -13.29 -12.06
CA MET A 1 -66.13 -12.89 -12.14
C MET A 1 -66.06 -11.36 -12.08
N GLN A 2 -65.58 -10.78 -10.99
CA GLN A 2 -65.43 -9.32 -10.88
C GLN A 2 -64.01 -8.90 -11.31
N PRO A 3 -63.86 -7.84 -12.10
CA PRO A 3 -62.52 -7.38 -12.51
C PRO A 3 -61.86 -6.64 -11.34
N LYS A 4 -60.62 -7.12 -11.01
CA LYS A 4 -59.76 -6.54 -9.98
C LYS A 4 -59.24 -5.19 -10.46
N LEU A 5 -59.80 -4.09 -9.95
CA LEU A 5 -59.36 -2.72 -10.21
C LEU A 5 -57.91 -2.53 -9.72
N ARG A 6 -56.96 -2.38 -10.65
CA ARG A 6 -55.57 -1.97 -10.33
C ARG A 6 -55.61 -0.51 -9.87
N LYS A 7 -55.34 -0.26 -8.59
CA LYS A 7 -55.11 1.10 -8.09
C LYS A 7 -53.90 1.68 -8.77
N LYS A 8 -54.03 2.82 -9.43
CA LYS A 8 -52.91 3.60 -9.92
C LYS A 8 -52.10 4.12 -8.75
N PRO A 9 -50.76 4.04 -8.76
CA PRO A 9 -49.95 4.59 -7.68
C PRO A 9 -50.19 6.09 -7.56
N THR A 10 -50.35 6.57 -6.35
CA THR A 10 -50.58 7.98 -6.07
C THR A 10 -49.29 8.78 -6.25
N PHE A 11 -49.38 10.05 -6.61
CA PHE A 11 -48.22 10.94 -6.81
C PHE A 11 -47.25 10.92 -5.62
N MET A 12 -47.76 10.78 -4.40
CA MET A 12 -46.97 10.67 -3.17
C MET A 12 -46.12 9.38 -3.10
N GLU A 13 -46.66 8.25 -3.58
CA GLU A 13 -45.90 6.96 -3.59
C GLU A 13 -44.71 7.05 -4.54
N ASN A 14 -44.83 7.73 -5.68
CA ASN A 14 -43.75 7.94 -6.61
C ASN A 14 -42.66 8.88 -6.06
N ILE A 15 -43.03 9.93 -5.33
CA ILE A 15 -42.07 10.83 -4.66
C ILE A 15 -41.28 10.07 -3.60
N PHE A 16 -41.94 9.23 -2.80
CA PHE A 16 -41.28 8.44 -1.77
C PHE A 16 -40.23 7.47 -2.36
N LEU A 17 -40.55 6.80 -3.48
CA LEU A 17 -39.62 5.93 -4.20
C LEU A 17 -38.40 6.69 -4.74
N VAL A 18 -38.60 7.89 -5.30
CA VAL A 18 -37.51 8.74 -5.81
C VAL A 18 -36.60 9.20 -4.66
N VAL A 19 -37.15 9.62 -3.53
CA VAL A 19 -36.37 10.02 -2.35
C VAL A 19 -35.58 8.84 -1.78
N LEU A 20 -36.18 7.64 -1.73
CA LEU A 20 -35.48 6.44 -1.27
C LEU A 20 -34.29 6.06 -2.20
N PHE A 21 -34.45 6.25 -3.51
CA PHE A 21 -33.41 6.00 -4.50
C PHE A 21 -32.25 6.99 -4.35
N PHE A 22 -32.51 8.27 -4.06
CA PHE A 22 -31.48 9.27 -3.80
C PHE A 22 -30.76 9.07 -2.47
N LEU A 23 -31.43 8.60 -1.43
CA LEU A 23 -30.82 8.31 -0.13
C LEU A 23 -29.88 7.08 -0.19
N GLY A 24 -30.15 6.11 -1.07
CA GLY A 24 -29.31 4.94 -1.25
C GLY A 24 -27.97 5.22 -1.97
N SER A 25 -27.83 6.35 -2.64
CA SER A 25 -26.66 6.68 -3.46
C SER A 25 -25.48 7.28 -2.67
N PHE A 26 -25.63 7.56 -1.38
CA PHE A 26 -24.61 8.27 -0.58
C PHE A 26 -23.70 7.38 0.26
N ILE A 27 -23.77 6.05 0.14
CA ILE A 27 -22.98 5.15 0.99
C ILE A 27 -22.14 4.21 0.14
N SER A 28 -21.34 4.73 -0.78
CA SER A 28 -20.18 3.97 -1.25
C SER A 28 -18.92 4.79 -1.03
N LYS A 29 -18.39 4.76 0.20
CA LYS A 29 -16.96 4.93 0.38
C LYS A 29 -16.34 3.65 -0.17
N ALA A 30 -15.86 3.69 -1.40
CA ALA A 30 -14.90 2.72 -1.86
C ALA A 30 -13.69 2.89 -0.94
N ASP A 31 -13.51 1.96 -0.01
CA ASP A 31 -12.36 1.92 0.89
C ASP A 31 -11.20 1.37 0.05
N THR A 32 -10.42 2.28 -0.53
CA THR A 32 -9.25 1.93 -1.32
C THR A 32 -8.18 1.42 -0.36
N ILE A 33 -7.87 0.14 -0.46
CA ILE A 33 -6.81 -0.47 0.37
C ILE A 33 -5.49 -0.31 -0.36
N ASP A 34 -4.59 0.49 0.19
CA ASP A 34 -3.20 0.53 -0.24
C ASP A 34 -2.55 -0.86 -0.16
N VAL A 35 -1.92 -1.30 -1.23
CA VAL A 35 -1.22 -2.59 -1.30
C VAL A 35 0.22 -2.40 -1.71
N TRP A 36 1.15 -3.03 -0.97
CA TRP A 36 2.58 -3.04 -1.27
C TRP A 36 3.04 -4.44 -1.61
N HIS A 37 3.53 -4.62 -2.84
CA HIS A 37 4.20 -5.85 -3.26
C HIS A 37 5.69 -5.76 -2.97
N VAL A 38 6.22 -6.79 -2.32
CA VAL A 38 7.64 -6.91 -2.03
C VAL A 38 8.24 -8.03 -2.84
N TYR A 39 9.35 -7.71 -3.51
CA TYR A 39 10.08 -8.63 -4.35
C TYR A 39 11.50 -8.81 -3.81
N TYR A 40 12.02 -10.02 -3.92
CA TYR A 40 13.46 -10.30 -3.89
C TYR A 40 13.92 -10.46 -5.34
N ASN A 41 14.69 -9.52 -5.84
CA ASN A 41 15.02 -9.39 -7.26
C ASN A 41 13.73 -9.26 -8.13
N LYS A 42 13.43 -10.31 -8.90
CA LYS A 42 12.23 -10.35 -9.77
C LYS A 42 11.08 -11.18 -9.20
N VAL A 43 11.30 -11.86 -8.07
CA VAL A 43 10.32 -12.78 -7.47
C VAL A 43 9.53 -12.07 -6.39
N LYS A 44 8.20 -12.00 -6.52
CA LYS A 44 7.32 -11.51 -5.46
C LYS A 44 7.36 -12.47 -4.29
N ILE A 45 7.77 -11.97 -3.13
CA ILE A 45 7.93 -12.78 -1.91
C ILE A 45 6.86 -12.50 -0.86
N LYS A 46 6.31 -11.29 -0.83
CA LYS A 46 5.27 -10.87 0.12
C LYS A 46 4.38 -9.77 -0.46
N GLU A 47 3.21 -9.65 0.17
CA GLU A 47 2.26 -8.58 -0.04
C GLU A 47 1.81 -8.04 1.31
N TYR A 48 1.77 -6.74 1.45
CA TYR A 48 1.34 -6.03 2.64
C TYR A 48 0.27 -5.00 2.31
N ASN A 49 -0.57 -4.71 3.28
CA ASN A 49 -1.55 -3.63 3.24
C ASN A 49 -1.56 -2.88 4.59
N GLU A 50 -2.50 -2.00 4.79
CA GLU A 50 -2.60 -1.23 6.04
C GLU A 50 -2.80 -2.12 7.28
N TYR A 51 -3.43 -3.28 7.12
CA TYR A 51 -3.88 -4.15 8.20
C TYR A 51 -2.91 -5.31 8.47
N ASN A 52 -2.18 -5.78 7.46
CA ASN A 52 -1.23 -6.86 7.62
C ASN A 52 0.22 -6.33 7.63
N LYS A 53 0.85 -6.40 8.77
CA LYS A 53 2.28 -6.11 8.94
C LYS A 53 3.01 -7.40 9.24
N GLY A 54 4.27 -7.49 8.84
CA GLY A 54 5.02 -8.71 9.05
C GLY A 54 6.52 -8.50 8.98
N LYS A 55 7.25 -9.61 8.97
CA LYS A 55 8.69 -9.65 8.92
C LYS A 55 9.15 -10.47 7.72
N ILE A 56 10.22 -10.01 7.07
CA ILE A 56 10.96 -10.73 6.03
C ILE A 56 12.32 -11.12 6.60
N GLN A 57 12.70 -12.37 6.48
CA GLN A 57 14.04 -12.85 6.85
C GLN A 57 14.90 -12.99 5.63
N ILE A 58 16.10 -12.42 5.68
CA ILE A 58 17.12 -12.51 4.63
C ILE A 58 18.34 -13.24 5.21
N LYS A 59 18.69 -14.38 4.61
CA LYS A 59 19.87 -15.15 4.99
C LYS A 59 21.10 -14.53 4.36
N ALA A 60 21.95 -13.89 5.18
CA ALA A 60 23.17 -13.23 4.69
C ALA A 60 24.10 -14.19 3.92
N LYS A 61 24.14 -15.46 4.32
CA LYS A 61 24.96 -16.50 3.63
C LYS A 61 24.49 -16.85 2.22
N GLN A 62 23.23 -16.55 1.88
CA GLN A 62 22.62 -16.84 0.56
C GLN A 62 22.63 -15.62 -0.36
N TYR A 63 23.09 -14.48 0.13
CA TYR A 63 23.21 -13.26 -0.64
C TYR A 63 24.17 -13.43 -1.83
N LYS A 64 23.76 -12.91 -2.98
CA LYS A 64 24.59 -12.79 -4.18
C LYS A 64 24.77 -11.31 -4.52
N ASN A 65 25.93 -10.99 -5.10
CA ASN A 65 26.18 -9.60 -5.51
C ASN A 65 25.12 -9.13 -6.51
N GLY A 66 24.52 -7.97 -6.25
CA GLY A 66 23.45 -7.40 -7.06
C GLY A 66 22.02 -7.72 -6.58
N ASP A 67 21.86 -8.56 -5.53
CA ASP A 67 20.53 -8.83 -4.97
C ASP A 67 19.88 -7.57 -4.39
N LYS A 68 18.58 -7.44 -4.64
CA LYS A 68 17.78 -6.27 -4.26
C LYS A 68 16.46 -6.67 -3.63
N ILE A 69 16.03 -5.90 -2.63
CA ILE A 69 14.63 -5.83 -2.20
C ILE A 69 13.96 -4.71 -2.99
N ILE A 70 12.83 -5.01 -3.58
CA ILE A 70 12.05 -4.06 -4.39
C ILE A 70 10.65 -3.98 -3.78
N VAL A 71 10.17 -2.76 -3.56
CA VAL A 71 8.82 -2.48 -3.09
C VAL A 71 8.08 -1.70 -4.17
N LYS A 72 6.86 -2.12 -4.49
CA LYS A 72 5.94 -1.40 -5.38
C LYS A 72 4.64 -1.14 -4.64
N HIS A 73 4.17 0.09 -4.70
CA HIS A 73 2.87 0.49 -4.17
C HIS A 73 1.81 0.43 -5.27
N PHE A 74 0.62 -0.01 -4.90
CA PHE A 74 -0.55 -0.03 -5.78
C PHE A 74 -1.73 0.58 -5.03
N ASP A 75 -2.40 1.48 -5.72
CA ASP A 75 -3.62 2.17 -5.30
C ASP A 75 -4.61 2.16 -6.48
N ASP A 76 -5.89 2.34 -6.20
CA ASP A 76 -6.95 2.39 -7.22
C ASP A 76 -6.83 3.64 -8.11
N THR A 77 -6.26 4.71 -7.58
CA THR A 77 -6.04 5.98 -8.29
C THR A 77 -4.57 6.39 -8.23
N PRO A 78 -3.67 5.67 -8.93
CA PRO A 78 -2.25 5.86 -8.78
C PRO A 78 -1.82 7.26 -9.22
N CYS A 79 -1.09 7.93 -8.35
CA CYS A 79 -0.50 9.23 -8.65
C CYS A 79 0.67 9.08 -9.62
N GLN A 80 0.65 9.79 -10.75
CA GLN A 80 1.69 9.72 -11.77
C GLN A 80 2.86 10.69 -11.51
N ASP A 81 2.59 11.84 -10.90
CA ASP A 81 3.55 12.92 -10.75
C ASP A 81 4.07 13.12 -9.32
N CYS A 82 3.56 12.35 -8.34
CA CYS A 82 4.04 12.41 -6.97
C CYS A 82 5.43 11.76 -6.83
N GLU A 83 6.20 12.21 -5.87
CA GLU A 83 7.38 11.49 -5.40
C GLU A 83 6.95 10.46 -4.35
N ILE A 84 7.51 9.27 -4.44
CA ILE A 84 7.34 8.19 -3.48
C ILE A 84 8.69 7.84 -2.87
N PHE A 85 8.69 7.47 -1.59
CA PHE A 85 9.89 7.23 -0.80
C PHE A 85 9.79 5.93 -0.04
N LEU A 86 10.90 5.21 0.02
CA LEU A 86 11.09 4.09 0.93
C LEU A 86 12.21 4.41 1.90
N PHE A 87 11.94 4.29 3.19
CA PHE A 87 12.93 4.48 4.24
C PHE A 87 13.13 3.15 4.94
N ILE A 88 14.39 2.75 5.09
CA ILE A 88 14.78 1.56 5.86
C ILE A 88 15.64 2.04 7.01
N GLU A 89 15.16 1.84 8.21
CA GLU A 89 15.75 2.43 9.42
C GLU A 89 16.12 1.35 10.44
N ASN A 90 17.27 1.54 11.03
CA ASN A 90 17.79 0.74 12.12
C ASN A 90 18.45 1.68 13.15
N GLY A 91 17.66 2.16 14.09
CA GLY A 91 18.13 3.13 15.07
C GLY A 91 18.67 4.40 14.40
N LYS A 92 20.00 4.57 14.45
CA LYS A 92 20.66 5.77 13.89
C LYS A 92 20.96 5.69 12.40
N LYS A 93 20.87 4.51 11.80
CA LYS A 93 21.22 4.30 10.38
C LYS A 93 19.97 4.28 9.53
N LYS A 94 20.03 4.94 8.38
CA LYS A 94 18.92 5.10 7.45
C LYS A 94 19.40 4.88 6.02
N ILE A 95 18.62 4.11 5.26
CA ILE A 95 18.67 4.07 3.80
C ILE A 95 17.39 4.72 3.29
N GLU A 96 17.53 5.55 2.27
CA GLU A 96 16.40 6.19 1.60
C GLU A 96 16.52 5.95 0.10
N THR A 97 15.41 5.58 -0.51
CA THR A 97 15.27 5.52 -1.97
C THR A 97 13.98 6.20 -2.38
N LYS A 98 13.97 6.78 -3.58
CA LYS A 98 12.81 7.48 -4.12
C LYS A 98 12.56 7.13 -5.57
N ALA A 99 11.30 7.29 -5.99
CA ALA A 99 10.87 7.20 -7.38
C ALA A 99 9.77 8.23 -7.65
N LYS A 100 9.47 8.47 -8.92
CA LYS A 100 8.36 9.34 -9.33
C LYS A 100 7.20 8.47 -9.82
N GLY A 101 5.99 8.74 -9.33
CA GLY A 101 4.77 8.01 -9.64
C GLY A 101 4.61 6.69 -8.88
N GLU A 102 3.39 6.40 -8.47
CA GLU A 102 3.03 5.13 -7.84
C GLU A 102 3.12 3.97 -8.83
N GLY A 103 3.34 2.76 -8.32
CA GLY A 103 3.63 1.57 -9.15
C GLY A 103 5.08 1.46 -9.59
N ASN A 104 5.89 2.53 -9.51
CA ASN A 104 7.31 2.46 -9.79
C ASN A 104 8.09 1.78 -8.66
N ALA A 105 9.21 1.17 -9.04
CA ALA A 105 10.00 0.34 -8.14
C ALA A 105 10.86 1.19 -7.21
N LEU A 106 10.71 1.00 -5.90
CA LEU A 106 11.61 1.47 -4.87
C LEU A 106 12.55 0.33 -4.50
N SER A 107 13.83 0.43 -4.82
CA SER A 107 14.77 -0.68 -4.67
C SER A 107 15.90 -0.36 -3.70
N VAL A 108 16.27 -1.35 -2.88
CA VAL A 108 17.38 -1.30 -1.92
C VAL A 108 18.29 -2.49 -2.13
N SER A 109 19.59 -2.25 -2.10
CA SER A 109 20.62 -3.28 -2.18
C SER A 109 20.62 -4.15 -0.91
N VAL A 110 20.58 -5.47 -1.08
CA VAL A 110 20.74 -6.40 0.06
C VAL A 110 22.14 -6.28 0.67
N LYS A 111 23.15 -5.93 -0.15
CA LYS A 111 24.51 -5.65 0.32
C LYS A 111 24.52 -4.54 1.37
N ASP A 112 23.83 -3.43 1.10
CA ASP A 112 23.80 -2.29 2.01
C ASP A 112 23.15 -2.66 3.34
N LEU A 113 22.08 -3.47 3.31
CA LEU A 113 21.43 -3.99 4.52
C LEU A 113 22.38 -4.88 5.34
N ILE A 114 23.13 -5.78 4.68
CA ILE A 114 24.11 -6.65 5.34
C ILE A 114 25.24 -5.82 5.93
N GLU A 115 25.75 -4.82 5.21
CA GLU A 115 26.81 -3.94 5.71
C GLU A 115 26.37 -3.11 6.92
N LEU A 116 25.12 -2.64 6.94
CA LEU A 116 24.55 -1.96 8.10
C LEU A 116 24.33 -2.90 9.29
N ASN A 117 24.16 -4.20 9.04
CA ASN A 117 23.93 -5.22 10.08
C ASN A 117 25.23 -5.70 10.80
N LYS A 118 26.41 -5.22 10.42
CA LYS A 118 27.72 -5.69 10.97
C LYS A 118 27.83 -5.66 12.50
N GLN A 119 26.87 -5.09 13.22
CA GLN A 119 26.89 -4.95 14.68
C GLN A 119 25.90 -5.83 15.46
N LYS A 120 25.43 -6.97 14.89
CA LYS A 120 24.51 -7.97 15.50
C LYS A 120 23.04 -7.79 15.16
N LYS A 121 22.39 -8.97 14.91
CA LYS A 121 20.92 -9.22 14.74
C LYS A 121 20.05 -7.97 14.78
N THR A 122 20.01 -7.24 13.69
CA THR A 122 19.30 -5.99 13.63
C THR A 122 18.06 -6.15 12.82
N VAL A 123 16.95 -5.72 13.37
CA VAL A 123 15.70 -5.60 12.64
C VAL A 123 15.66 -4.20 12.03
N PHE A 124 15.48 -4.14 10.73
CA PHE A 124 15.25 -2.91 9.99
C PHE A 124 13.75 -2.68 9.85
N LYS A 125 13.29 -1.49 10.17
CA LYS A 125 11.91 -1.07 9.93
C LYS A 125 11.82 -0.40 8.56
N VAL A 126 10.87 -0.84 7.75
CA VAL A 126 10.64 -0.34 6.39
C VAL A 126 9.41 0.54 6.39
N TYR A 127 9.59 1.79 5.98
CA TYR A 127 8.52 2.78 5.91
C TYR A 127 8.35 3.27 4.47
N TYR A 128 7.12 3.59 4.14
CA TYR A 128 6.72 4.25 2.90
C TYR A 128 6.18 5.64 3.19
N SER A 129 6.37 6.56 2.25
CA SER A 129 5.78 7.88 2.23
C SER A 129 5.63 8.34 0.79
N GLY A 130 4.64 9.14 0.51
CA GLY A 130 4.45 9.80 -0.78
C GLY A 130 4.43 11.32 -0.63
N THR A 131 4.22 12.03 -1.74
CA THR A 131 3.91 13.46 -1.69
C THR A 131 2.44 13.68 -2.06
N SER A 132 1.77 14.56 -1.33
CA SER A 132 0.43 15.03 -1.63
C SER A 132 0.44 16.56 -1.58
N SER A 133 -0.03 17.20 -2.66
CA SER A 133 -0.04 18.66 -2.78
C SER A 133 1.35 19.30 -2.52
N GLY A 134 2.42 18.64 -2.99
CA GLY A 134 3.81 19.09 -2.84
C GLY A 134 4.41 18.91 -1.44
N LYS A 135 3.69 18.28 -0.49
CA LYS A 135 4.19 17.98 0.86
C LYS A 135 4.33 16.48 1.06
N GLN A 136 5.40 16.08 1.74
CA GLN A 136 5.61 14.68 2.09
C GLN A 136 4.58 14.23 3.13
N THR A 137 3.92 13.08 2.87
CA THR A 137 2.99 12.47 3.81
C THR A 137 3.74 11.84 4.99
N PRO A 138 3.07 11.60 6.14
CA PRO A 138 3.68 10.88 7.24
C PRO A 138 4.17 9.49 6.81
N LYS A 139 5.28 9.04 7.40
CA LYS A 139 5.84 7.70 7.16
C LYS A 139 4.88 6.63 7.66
N LYS A 140 4.51 5.69 6.79
CA LYS A 140 3.72 4.51 7.09
C LYS A 140 4.65 3.30 7.25
N LEU A 141 4.64 2.63 8.42
CA LEU A 141 5.38 1.38 8.61
C LEU A 141 4.73 0.27 7.80
N LEU A 142 5.49 -0.37 6.90
CA LEU A 142 5.03 -1.46 6.06
C LEU A 142 5.35 -2.82 6.68
N PHE A 143 6.62 -3.09 6.92
CA PHE A 143 7.12 -4.37 7.42
C PHE A 143 8.50 -4.22 8.06
N GLU A 144 9.02 -5.32 8.56
CA GLU A 144 10.38 -5.41 9.10
C GLU A 144 11.25 -6.35 8.27
N ILE A 145 12.56 -6.08 8.20
CA ILE A 145 13.56 -6.97 7.61
C ILE A 145 14.52 -7.41 8.72
N GLU A 146 14.70 -8.71 8.84
CA GLU A 146 15.67 -9.33 9.74
C GLU A 146 16.77 -10.01 8.91
N ILE A 147 18.03 -9.65 9.14
CA ILE A 147 19.19 -10.31 8.52
C ILE A 147 19.67 -11.43 9.45
N ILE A 148 19.66 -12.67 8.97
CA ILE A 148 20.02 -13.89 9.71
C ILE A 148 21.18 -14.65 9.06
#